data_eee0ea7de29e7dba505a9565646bc17d
#
_entry.id   eee0ea7de29e7dba505a9565646bc17d
#
_cell.length_a   1.000
_cell.length_b   1.000
_cell.length_c   1.000
_cell.angle_alpha   90.00
_cell.angle_beta   90.00
_cell.angle_gamma   90.00
#
_symmetry.space_group_name_H-M   'P 1'
#
loop_
_entity.id
_entity.type
_entity.pdbx_description
1 polymer ?
#
loop_
_entity_poly.entity_id
_entity_poly.type
_entity_poly.pdbx_seq_one_letter_code
_entity_poly.pdbx_strand_id
1 'polypeptide(L)'
;AGGYALGVSGQRDDQRDENGVPTGTGQRLVSYDQEEVTAFEIGYKGLHLEDTLQIFASIYTYDYDGYQDELEQFDPIRGAGANFVSNADGITNKGFEVELYYAATDRLTLSGNFSYTETEYGEDYLVFMVDDPVNPVPVFGQCTQGYVSCEVDNPDFAKDYTVNLKGGPLKGIPEIKHTVRATYESDSRFGPLWWVLSHSYTGEFSASGIQRPLDEIDSRDTTNLSVTWYSEDGTTSARAYIDNLMDNKNYYS
;
A
#
# COMPACT_ATOMS: atom_id res chain seq x y z
N ALA A 1 -20.17 0.01 -12.34
CA ALA A 1 -21.11 -1.09 -12.18
C ALA A 1 -20.71 -1.92 -10.96
N GLY A 2 -21.63 -2.07 -10.00
CA GLY A 2 -21.41 -2.86 -8.79
C GLY A 2 -21.12 -4.34 -9.13
N GLY A 3 -20.57 -5.05 -8.17
CA GLY A 3 -20.16 -6.45 -8.33
C GLY A 3 -20.55 -7.32 -7.14
N TYR A 4 -20.08 -8.56 -7.17
CA TYR A 4 -20.22 -9.51 -6.07
C TYR A 4 -18.85 -10.12 -5.77
N ALA A 5 -18.42 -9.99 -4.52
CA ALA A 5 -17.27 -10.73 -4.03
C ALA A 5 -17.71 -12.11 -3.49
N LEU A 6 -16.90 -13.13 -3.75
CA LEU A 6 -17.07 -14.42 -3.09
C LEU A 6 -16.46 -14.28 -1.69
N GLY A 7 -17.30 -14.10 -0.69
CA GLY A 7 -16.88 -14.25 0.70
C GLY A 7 -16.35 -15.67 0.93
N VAL A 8 -15.37 -15.82 1.81
CA VAL A 8 -14.79 -17.13 2.18
C VAL A 8 -15.90 -18.08 2.55
N SER A 9 -15.81 -19.32 2.08
CA SER A 9 -16.81 -20.39 2.18
C SER A 9 -17.59 -20.36 3.50
N GLY A 10 -18.81 -19.85 3.48
CA GLY A 10 -19.72 -19.74 4.60
C GLY A 10 -21.07 -20.40 4.33
N GLN A 11 -21.82 -20.60 5.36
CA GLN A 11 -23.17 -21.13 5.25
C GLN A 11 -24.08 -20.12 4.54
N ARG A 12 -25.00 -20.62 3.70
CA ARG A 12 -26.02 -19.76 3.09
C ARG A 12 -26.93 -19.16 4.14
N ASP A 13 -27.16 -17.86 4.05
CA ASP A 13 -27.98 -17.08 4.97
C ASP A 13 -29.47 -17.46 4.94
N ASP A 14 -29.91 -18.10 3.85
CA ASP A 14 -31.30 -18.44 3.57
C ASP A 14 -31.72 -19.82 4.09
N GLN A 15 -30.80 -20.65 4.56
CA GLN A 15 -31.08 -22.00 5.02
C GLN A 15 -30.79 -22.14 6.51
N ARG A 16 -31.86 -22.13 7.30
CA ARG A 16 -31.81 -22.35 8.76
C ARG A 16 -32.66 -23.56 9.13
N ASP A 17 -32.23 -24.29 10.14
CA ASP A 17 -33.03 -25.33 10.74
C ASP A 17 -34.19 -24.76 11.59
N GLU A 18 -34.99 -25.63 12.19
CA GLU A 18 -36.13 -25.26 13.03
C GLU A 18 -35.75 -24.47 14.31
N ASN A 19 -34.44 -24.44 14.66
CA ASN A 19 -33.87 -23.72 15.78
C ASN A 19 -33.18 -22.42 15.35
N GLY A 20 -33.25 -22.09 14.04
CA GLY A 20 -32.63 -20.90 13.46
C GLY A 20 -31.14 -21.05 13.17
N VAL A 21 -30.57 -22.26 13.30
CA VAL A 21 -29.16 -22.52 13.02
C VAL A 21 -28.94 -22.60 11.51
N PRO A 22 -27.95 -21.91 10.93
CA PRO A 22 -27.64 -22.01 9.52
C PRO A 22 -27.27 -23.44 9.12
N THR A 23 -27.97 -24.03 8.15
CA THR A 23 -27.78 -25.41 7.69
C THR A 23 -27.14 -25.52 6.31
N GLY A 24 -27.07 -24.39 5.59
CA GLY A 24 -26.51 -24.37 4.23
C GLY A 24 -24.99 -24.36 4.22
N THR A 25 -24.40 -25.20 3.37
CA THR A 25 -23.00 -25.08 2.98
C THR A 25 -22.93 -24.35 1.65
N GLY A 26 -22.48 -23.11 1.62
CA GLY A 26 -22.39 -22.31 0.40
C GLY A 26 -21.50 -21.10 0.59
N GLN A 27 -21.07 -20.53 -0.52
CA GLN A 27 -20.38 -19.24 -0.51
C GLN A 27 -21.43 -18.14 -0.34
N ARG A 28 -21.20 -17.23 0.60
CA ARG A 28 -22.00 -16.03 0.73
C ARG A 28 -21.57 -15.06 -0.37
N LEU A 29 -22.54 -14.57 -1.13
CA LEU A 29 -22.33 -13.45 -2.04
C LEU A 29 -22.55 -12.16 -1.26
N VAL A 30 -21.53 -11.38 -1.09
CA VAL A 30 -21.63 -10.02 -0.55
C VAL A 30 -21.63 -9.07 -1.74
N SER A 31 -22.69 -8.28 -1.89
CA SER A 31 -22.73 -7.25 -2.93
C SER A 31 -21.88 -6.05 -2.50
N TYR A 32 -21.22 -5.46 -3.45
CA TYR A 32 -20.56 -4.16 -3.30
C TYR A 32 -20.93 -3.28 -4.49
N ASP A 33 -20.92 -1.98 -4.26
CA ASP A 33 -21.28 -0.98 -5.25
C ASP A 33 -20.09 -0.64 -6.14
N GLN A 34 -20.33 0.10 -7.20
CA GLN A 34 -19.29 0.60 -8.06
C GLN A 34 -18.44 1.64 -7.31
N GLU A 35 -17.17 1.68 -7.65
CA GLU A 35 -16.26 2.75 -7.27
C GLU A 35 -16.27 3.85 -8.33
N GLU A 36 -16.33 5.10 -7.90
CA GLU A 36 -16.21 6.27 -8.76
C GLU A 36 -15.06 7.13 -8.26
N VAL A 37 -14.29 7.72 -9.18
CA VAL A 37 -13.20 8.63 -8.85
C VAL A 37 -13.37 9.95 -9.59
N THR A 38 -13.28 11.03 -8.83
CA THR A 38 -13.13 12.38 -9.36
C THR A 38 -11.68 12.82 -9.18
N ALA A 39 -11.01 13.10 -10.29
CA ALA A 39 -9.59 13.43 -10.32
C ALA A 39 -9.33 14.84 -10.84
N PHE A 40 -8.45 15.55 -10.16
CA PHE A 40 -7.90 16.81 -10.63
C PHE A 40 -6.38 16.76 -10.56
N GLU A 41 -5.72 17.11 -11.66
CA GLU A 41 -4.27 17.14 -11.76
C GLU A 41 -3.80 18.34 -12.56
N ILE A 42 -2.72 18.97 -12.10
CA ILE A 42 -1.97 19.98 -12.82
C ILE A 42 -0.52 19.50 -12.94
N GLY A 43 -0.05 19.40 -14.18
CA GLY A 43 1.32 18.99 -14.49
C GLY A 43 2.14 20.11 -15.13
N TYR A 44 3.43 20.07 -14.89
CA TYR A 44 4.45 20.87 -15.53
C TYR A 44 5.50 20.00 -16.19
N LYS A 45 5.92 20.36 -17.40
CA LYS A 45 7.04 19.73 -18.10
C LYS A 45 7.87 20.82 -18.77
N GLY A 46 9.17 20.87 -18.47
CA GLY A 46 10.06 21.90 -19.00
C GLY A 46 11.50 21.43 -19.17
N LEU A 47 12.17 22.10 -20.11
CA LEU A 47 13.60 22.03 -20.31
C LEU A 47 14.20 23.37 -19.90
N HIS A 48 15.31 23.32 -19.17
CA HIS A 48 15.99 24.47 -18.59
C HIS A 48 17.51 24.34 -18.77
N LEU A 49 18.24 25.41 -18.43
CA LEU A 49 19.70 25.44 -18.45
C LEU A 49 20.27 24.96 -19.80
N GLU A 50 19.79 25.54 -20.88
CA GLU A 50 20.20 25.16 -22.24
C GLU A 50 19.94 23.67 -22.52
N ASP A 51 18.75 23.20 -22.13
CA ASP A 51 18.25 21.82 -22.30
C ASP A 51 18.99 20.75 -21.49
N THR A 52 19.88 21.15 -20.57
CA THR A 52 20.60 20.20 -19.72
C THR A 52 19.79 19.74 -18.50
N LEU A 53 18.76 20.50 -18.09
CA LEU A 53 17.87 20.16 -16.99
C LEU A 53 16.43 19.97 -17.48
N GLN A 54 15.92 18.77 -17.29
CA GLN A 54 14.53 18.40 -17.54
C GLN A 54 13.80 18.24 -16.22
N ILE A 55 12.61 18.87 -16.13
CA ILE A 55 11.75 18.81 -14.95
C ILE A 55 10.36 18.36 -15.39
N PHE A 56 9.84 17.36 -14.66
CA PHE A 56 8.42 17.00 -14.66
C PHE A 56 7.93 17.18 -13.23
N ALA A 57 6.79 17.84 -13.07
CA ALA A 57 6.17 17.99 -11.77
C ALA A 57 4.67 17.92 -11.93
N SER A 58 3.97 17.29 -11.02
CA SER A 58 2.52 17.29 -10.94
C SER A 58 2.06 17.47 -9.50
N ILE A 59 0.86 18.05 -9.36
CA ILE A 59 0.09 18.10 -8.12
C ILE A 59 -1.29 17.55 -8.44
N TYR A 60 -1.81 16.70 -7.57
CA TYR A 60 -3.06 15.99 -7.82
C TYR A 60 -3.93 15.87 -6.57
N THR A 61 -5.22 15.70 -6.80
CA THR A 61 -6.20 15.24 -5.82
C THR A 61 -7.18 14.29 -6.47
N TYR A 62 -7.46 13.19 -5.81
CA TYR A 62 -8.44 12.18 -6.20
C TYR A 62 -9.41 12.00 -5.06
N ASP A 63 -10.69 12.11 -5.36
CA ASP A 63 -11.80 11.84 -4.43
C ASP A 63 -12.52 10.59 -4.91
N TYR A 64 -12.59 9.58 -4.06
CA TYR A 64 -13.23 8.30 -4.34
C TYR A 64 -14.53 8.19 -3.58
N ASP A 65 -15.60 7.88 -4.33
CA ASP A 65 -16.88 7.46 -3.80
C ASP A 65 -17.02 5.95 -3.96
N GLY A 66 -17.40 5.25 -2.90
CA GLY A 66 -17.54 3.81 -2.91
C GLY A 66 -16.23 3.06 -3.12
N TYR A 67 -15.10 3.56 -2.60
CA TYR A 67 -13.79 2.90 -2.70
C TYR A 67 -13.88 1.44 -2.27
N GLN A 68 -13.47 0.52 -3.14
CA GLN A 68 -13.54 -0.92 -2.89
C GLN A 68 -12.33 -1.38 -2.10
N ASP A 69 -12.51 -1.59 -0.80
CA ASP A 69 -11.46 -2.07 0.09
C ASP A 69 -11.73 -3.51 0.53
N GLU A 70 -10.68 -4.32 0.57
CA GLU A 70 -10.72 -5.66 1.13
C GLU A 70 -10.15 -5.61 2.55
N LEU A 71 -11.05 -5.63 3.52
CA LEU A 71 -10.71 -5.63 4.92
C LEU A 71 -11.41 -6.80 5.63
N GLU A 72 -10.84 -7.18 6.76
CA GLU A 72 -11.47 -8.12 7.64
C GLU A 72 -12.61 -7.42 8.41
N GLN A 73 -13.80 -7.97 8.27
CA GLN A 73 -14.99 -7.47 8.95
C GLN A 73 -15.67 -8.57 9.75
N PHE A 74 -16.47 -8.17 10.73
CA PHE A 74 -17.27 -9.12 11.48
C PHE A 74 -18.38 -9.73 10.61
N ASP A 75 -18.37 -11.05 10.48
CA ASP A 75 -19.47 -11.79 9.86
C ASP A 75 -20.45 -12.23 10.96
N PRO A 76 -21.62 -11.59 11.10
CA PRO A 76 -22.57 -11.90 12.16
C PRO A 76 -23.14 -13.32 12.03
N ILE A 77 -23.11 -13.92 10.83
CA ILE A 77 -23.59 -15.29 10.61
C ILE A 77 -22.60 -16.31 11.15
N ARG A 78 -21.32 -16.01 11.01
CA ARG A 78 -20.23 -16.87 11.50
C ARG A 78 -19.87 -16.57 12.94
N GLY A 79 -20.18 -15.37 13.42
CA GLY A 79 -19.68 -14.85 14.68
C GLY A 79 -18.15 -14.73 14.67
N ALA A 80 -17.55 -14.44 13.51
CA ALA A 80 -16.11 -14.40 13.30
C ALA A 80 -15.72 -13.33 12.29
N GLY A 81 -14.45 -12.92 12.29
CA GLY A 81 -13.92 -12.11 11.22
C GLY A 81 -13.87 -12.88 9.88
N ALA A 82 -14.14 -12.17 8.83
CA ALA A 82 -14.01 -12.66 7.45
C ALA A 82 -13.61 -11.51 6.54
N ASN A 83 -12.83 -11.82 5.51
CA ASN A 83 -12.47 -10.84 4.49
C ASN A 83 -13.64 -10.60 3.55
N PHE A 84 -14.04 -9.36 3.42
CA PHE A 84 -15.05 -8.89 2.49
C PHE A 84 -14.50 -7.73 1.68
N VAL A 85 -14.93 -7.63 0.43
CA VAL A 85 -14.85 -6.38 -0.30
C VAL A 85 -16.05 -5.54 0.14
N SER A 86 -15.79 -4.35 0.62
CA SER A 86 -16.80 -3.37 0.99
C SER A 86 -16.46 -2.00 0.44
N ASN A 87 -17.46 -1.15 0.37
CA ASN A 87 -17.28 0.22 -0.08
C ASN A 87 -17.00 1.13 1.11
N ALA A 88 -15.94 1.94 0.98
CA ALA A 88 -15.65 3.06 1.87
C ALA A 88 -15.88 4.37 1.12
N ASP A 89 -16.65 5.28 1.72
CA ASP A 89 -16.94 6.56 1.11
C ASP A 89 -15.98 7.66 1.57
N GLY A 90 -15.85 8.71 0.75
CA GLY A 90 -15.07 9.89 1.08
C GLY A 90 -13.57 9.66 1.18
N ILE A 91 -13.03 8.66 0.47
CA ILE A 91 -11.58 8.46 0.41
C ILE A 91 -10.94 9.57 -0.40
N THR A 92 -9.92 10.22 0.17
CA THR A 92 -9.11 11.20 -0.55
C THR A 92 -7.69 10.71 -0.73
N ASN A 93 -7.10 11.06 -1.88
CA ASN A 93 -5.69 10.86 -2.17
C ASN A 93 -5.15 12.12 -2.85
N LYS A 94 -4.25 12.82 -2.20
CA LYS A 94 -3.66 14.06 -2.71
C LYS A 94 -2.16 14.04 -2.56
N GLY A 95 -1.47 14.74 -3.46
CA GLY A 95 -0.03 14.75 -3.41
C GLY A 95 0.61 15.53 -4.51
N PHE A 96 1.92 15.41 -4.57
CA PHE A 96 2.72 15.91 -5.67
C PHE A 96 3.86 14.97 -6.02
N GLU A 97 4.28 15.02 -7.26
CA GLU A 97 5.39 14.25 -7.79
C GLU A 97 6.35 15.17 -8.55
N VAL A 98 7.63 14.89 -8.43
CA VAL A 98 8.68 15.61 -9.17
C VAL A 98 9.66 14.59 -9.72
N GLU A 99 9.96 14.70 -11.01
CA GLU A 99 11.01 13.94 -11.67
C GLU A 99 12.01 14.91 -12.29
N LEU A 100 13.29 14.65 -12.05
CA LEU A 100 14.38 15.48 -12.50
C LEU A 100 15.40 14.65 -13.30
N TYR A 101 15.88 15.21 -14.39
CA TYR A 101 17.02 14.72 -15.14
C TYR A 101 17.94 15.89 -15.43
N TYR A 102 19.19 15.80 -15.00
CA TYR A 102 20.17 16.87 -15.14
C TYR A 102 21.51 16.35 -15.68
N ALA A 103 21.87 16.73 -16.88
CA ALA A 103 23.20 16.57 -17.45
C ALA A 103 24.12 17.66 -16.89
N ALA A 104 24.64 17.43 -15.68
CA ALA A 104 25.43 18.43 -14.95
C ALA A 104 26.76 18.75 -15.64
N THR A 105 27.34 17.78 -16.35
CA THR A 105 28.49 17.91 -17.24
C THR A 105 28.39 16.87 -18.38
N ASP A 106 29.27 16.92 -19.34
CA ASP A 106 29.35 15.90 -20.41
C ASP A 106 29.55 14.47 -19.87
N ARG A 107 29.96 14.31 -18.62
CA ARG A 107 30.26 13.04 -17.97
C ARG A 107 29.44 12.71 -16.73
N LEU A 108 28.72 13.67 -16.20
CA LEU A 108 27.92 13.51 -14.98
C LEU A 108 26.46 13.80 -15.26
N THR A 109 25.62 12.78 -15.06
CA THR A 109 24.19 12.88 -15.08
C THR A 109 23.62 12.59 -13.70
N LEU A 110 22.74 13.47 -13.24
CA LEU A 110 21.96 13.31 -12.02
C LEU A 110 20.49 13.10 -12.43
N SER A 111 19.84 12.16 -11.82
CA SER A 111 18.40 11.95 -12.00
C SER A 111 17.75 11.59 -10.68
N GLY A 112 16.46 11.87 -10.56
CA GLY A 112 15.72 11.50 -9.36
C GLY A 112 14.25 11.73 -9.53
N ASN A 113 13.50 11.02 -8.71
CA ASN A 113 12.08 11.22 -8.51
C ASN A 113 11.80 11.40 -7.01
N PHE A 114 10.80 12.19 -6.72
CA PHE A 114 10.27 12.40 -5.38
C PHE A 114 8.75 12.39 -5.48
N SER A 115 8.09 11.68 -4.56
CA SER A 115 6.64 11.73 -4.40
C SER A 115 6.26 11.98 -2.95
N TYR A 116 5.26 12.81 -2.75
CA TYR A 116 4.53 12.97 -1.51
C TYR A 116 3.06 12.63 -1.77
N THR A 117 2.52 11.75 -0.96
CA THR A 117 1.15 11.26 -1.09
C THR A 117 0.50 11.25 0.28
N GLU A 118 -0.64 11.91 0.43
CA GLU A 118 -1.47 11.89 1.62
C GLU A 118 -2.81 11.26 1.27
N THR A 119 -3.21 10.25 2.05
CA THR A 119 -4.48 9.55 1.87
C THR A 119 -5.27 9.61 3.16
N GLU A 120 -6.61 9.64 3.07
CA GLU A 120 -7.47 9.73 4.25
C GLU A 120 -8.82 9.05 4.01
N TYR A 121 -9.29 8.33 5.02
CA TYR A 121 -10.69 7.93 5.13
C TYR A 121 -11.49 9.13 5.65
N GLY A 122 -12.20 9.83 4.78
CA GLY A 122 -12.96 11.05 5.14
C GLY A 122 -14.28 10.79 5.87
N GLU A 123 -14.88 9.62 5.65
CA GLU A 123 -16.16 9.21 6.26
C GLU A 123 -15.95 8.09 7.28
N ASP A 124 -16.98 7.80 8.07
CA ASP A 124 -16.96 6.71 9.04
C ASP A 124 -16.90 5.36 8.34
N TYR A 125 -15.79 4.65 8.53
CA TYR A 125 -15.60 3.30 7.99
C TYR A 125 -15.20 2.35 9.12
N LEU A 126 -16.15 1.51 9.54
CA LEU A 126 -15.98 0.61 10.67
C LEU A 126 -15.46 -0.75 10.20
N VAL A 127 -14.33 -1.17 10.74
CA VAL A 127 -13.73 -2.48 10.47
C VAL A 127 -13.60 -3.29 11.74
N PHE A 128 -13.69 -4.62 11.62
CA PHE A 128 -13.61 -5.52 12.76
C PHE A 128 -12.14 -5.88 13.05
N MET A 129 -11.74 -5.76 14.31
CA MET A 129 -10.39 -6.14 14.77
C MET A 129 -10.38 -7.61 15.19
N VAL A 130 -9.86 -8.50 14.36
CA VAL A 130 -9.82 -9.94 14.64
C VAL A 130 -8.60 -10.35 15.44
N ASP A 131 -7.45 -9.82 15.12
CA ASP A 131 -6.16 -10.24 15.67
C ASP A 131 -5.45 -9.14 16.46
N ASP A 132 -6.12 -8.55 17.46
CA ASP A 132 -5.44 -7.66 18.38
C ASP A 132 -4.74 -8.47 19.50
N PRO A 133 -3.39 -8.58 19.50
CA PRO A 133 -2.67 -9.32 20.53
C PRO A 133 -2.70 -8.66 21.91
N VAL A 134 -3.04 -7.36 21.96
CA VAL A 134 -3.16 -6.59 23.22
C VAL A 134 -4.54 -6.73 23.79
N ASN A 135 -5.55 -6.85 22.91
CA ASN A 135 -6.96 -6.97 23.28
C ASN A 135 -7.59 -8.10 22.44
N PRO A 136 -7.13 -9.36 22.66
CA PRO A 136 -7.56 -10.46 21.82
C PRO A 136 -9.08 -10.58 21.88
N VAL A 137 -9.72 -10.58 20.71
CA VAL A 137 -11.12 -10.95 20.59
C VAL A 137 -11.30 -12.26 21.37
N PRO A 138 -12.25 -12.37 22.33
CA PRO A 138 -12.43 -13.60 23.07
C PRO A 138 -12.51 -14.77 22.11
N VAL A 139 -11.54 -15.67 22.20
CA VAL A 139 -11.42 -16.81 21.29
C VAL A 139 -12.77 -17.53 21.29
N PHE A 140 -13.30 -17.73 20.12
CA PHE A 140 -14.57 -18.39 19.82
C PHE A 140 -14.82 -19.74 20.56
N GLY A 141 -13.84 -20.25 21.26
CA GLY A 141 -13.96 -21.43 22.13
C GLY A 141 -14.85 -21.27 23.37
N GLN A 142 -15.26 -20.07 23.70
CA GLN A 142 -16.23 -19.85 24.79
C GLN A 142 -17.67 -19.76 24.29
N CYS A 143 -17.86 -19.57 22.99
CA CYS A 143 -19.17 -19.71 22.36
C CYS A 143 -19.42 -21.16 22.01
N THR A 144 -19.58 -22.01 23.01
CA THR A 144 -19.58 -23.48 22.87
C THR A 144 -20.85 -24.08 22.26
N GLN A 145 -21.79 -23.26 21.82
CA GLN A 145 -23.05 -23.75 21.23
C GLN A 145 -23.53 -22.93 20.02
N GLY A 146 -22.71 -22.90 18.97
CA GLY A 146 -23.12 -22.30 17.69
C GLY A 146 -22.99 -20.76 17.69
N TYR A 147 -22.58 -20.26 16.58
CA TYR A 147 -22.24 -18.84 16.32
C TYR A 147 -23.37 -17.83 16.63
N VAL A 148 -24.60 -18.30 16.74
CA VAL A 148 -25.78 -17.47 16.98
C VAL A 148 -25.92 -17.03 18.43
N SER A 149 -25.39 -17.79 19.39
CA SER A 149 -25.52 -17.47 20.81
C SER A 149 -24.64 -16.32 21.28
N CYS A 150 -23.51 -16.07 20.61
CA CYS A 150 -22.63 -14.97 20.98
C CYS A 150 -23.20 -13.61 20.63
N GLU A 151 -23.88 -13.51 19.50
CA GLU A 151 -24.51 -12.27 19.06
C GLU A 151 -25.77 -11.96 19.84
N VAL A 152 -26.53 -12.99 20.28
CA VAL A 152 -27.76 -12.85 21.02
C VAL A 152 -27.49 -12.48 22.47
N ASP A 153 -26.42 -13.01 23.05
CA ASP A 153 -26.09 -12.78 24.47
C ASP A 153 -25.31 -11.47 24.70
N ASN A 154 -24.66 -10.92 23.67
CA ASN A 154 -23.99 -9.62 23.69
C ASN A 154 -24.17 -8.86 22.38
N PRO A 155 -25.28 -8.11 22.23
CA PRO A 155 -25.55 -7.35 21.01
C PRO A 155 -24.52 -6.23 20.73
N ASP A 156 -23.73 -5.84 21.72
CA ASP A 156 -22.64 -4.87 21.57
C ASP A 156 -21.29 -5.54 21.25
N PHE A 157 -21.23 -6.87 21.14
CA PHE A 157 -19.99 -7.61 20.91
C PHE A 157 -19.22 -7.08 19.68
N ALA A 158 -19.87 -6.96 18.54
CA ALA A 158 -19.24 -6.46 17.34
C ALA A 158 -18.73 -5.01 17.50
N LYS A 159 -19.45 -4.21 18.27
CA LYS A 159 -19.14 -2.81 18.53
C LYS A 159 -17.91 -2.62 19.40
N ASP A 160 -17.69 -3.52 20.36
CA ASP A 160 -16.51 -3.48 21.25
C ASP A 160 -15.21 -3.85 20.52
N TYR A 161 -15.32 -4.51 19.36
CA TYR A 161 -14.18 -4.97 18.57
C TYR A 161 -14.07 -4.32 17.18
N THR A 162 -14.75 -3.20 16.99
CA THR A 162 -14.64 -2.41 15.76
C THR A 162 -13.77 -1.17 15.97
N VAL A 163 -13.06 -0.79 14.94
CA VAL A 163 -12.35 0.48 14.86
C VAL A 163 -12.89 1.30 13.69
N ASN A 164 -13.01 2.60 13.91
CA ASN A 164 -13.37 3.55 12.87
C ASN A 164 -12.08 4.06 12.21
N LEU A 165 -11.94 3.85 10.92
CA LEU A 165 -10.74 4.27 10.17
C LEU A 165 -10.77 5.75 9.77
N LYS A 166 -11.85 6.47 10.02
CA LYS A 166 -12.00 7.90 9.70
C LYS A 166 -10.80 8.72 10.20
N GLY A 167 -10.26 9.54 9.31
CA GLY A 167 -9.09 10.38 9.56
C GLY A 167 -7.76 9.64 9.46
N GLY A 168 -7.77 8.32 9.26
CA GLY A 168 -6.56 7.53 9.05
C GLY A 168 -6.16 7.40 7.59
N PRO A 169 -4.86 7.13 7.30
CA PRO A 169 -4.39 6.89 5.95
C PRO A 169 -4.80 5.51 5.42
N LEU A 170 -4.77 5.34 4.11
CA LEU A 170 -4.92 4.05 3.45
C LEU A 170 -3.72 3.14 3.75
N LYS A 171 -3.99 1.83 3.90
CA LYS A 171 -2.92 0.83 4.11
C LYS A 171 -1.99 0.73 2.92
N GLY A 172 -0.72 0.46 3.18
CA GLY A 172 0.28 0.16 2.16
C GLY A 172 0.79 1.39 1.39
N ILE A 173 0.41 2.60 1.77
CA ILE A 173 0.78 3.84 1.06
C ILE A 173 1.68 4.68 1.94
N PRO A 174 3.01 4.66 1.74
CA PRO A 174 3.93 5.58 2.42
C PRO A 174 3.77 7.00 1.88
N GLU A 175 3.79 7.99 2.78
CA GLU A 175 3.66 9.40 2.41
C GLU A 175 4.81 9.90 1.54
N ILE A 176 6.03 9.44 1.79
CA ILE A 176 7.23 9.91 1.10
C ILE A 176 7.95 8.76 0.42
N LYS A 177 8.23 8.92 -0.86
CA LYS A 177 9.16 8.07 -1.61
C LYS A 177 10.10 8.94 -2.43
N HIS A 178 11.35 8.54 -2.50
CA HIS A 178 12.26 9.14 -3.47
C HIS A 178 13.33 8.16 -3.94
N THR A 179 13.83 8.42 -5.12
CA THR A 179 15.03 7.77 -5.65
C THR A 179 15.91 8.84 -6.29
N VAL A 180 17.19 8.84 -5.97
CA VAL A 180 18.19 9.68 -6.62
C VAL A 180 19.29 8.81 -7.21
N ARG A 181 19.81 9.23 -8.33
CA ARG A 181 20.86 8.51 -9.07
C ARG A 181 21.89 9.48 -9.62
N ALA A 182 23.15 9.16 -9.44
CA ALA A 182 24.26 9.79 -10.11
C ALA A 182 24.94 8.79 -11.05
N THR A 183 25.09 9.16 -12.32
CA THR A 183 25.83 8.39 -13.31
C THR A 183 27.03 9.21 -13.76
N TYR A 184 28.22 8.64 -13.60
CA TYR A 184 29.49 9.30 -13.96
C TYR A 184 30.28 8.43 -14.91
N GLU A 185 30.72 9.04 -16.02
CA GLU A 185 31.60 8.40 -16.98
C GLU A 185 33.04 8.84 -16.75
N SER A 186 33.98 7.89 -16.68
CA SER A 186 35.40 8.12 -16.59
C SER A 186 36.17 7.28 -17.59
N ASP A 187 37.28 7.79 -18.03
CA ASP A 187 38.17 7.06 -18.94
C ASP A 187 39.08 6.11 -18.15
N SER A 188 39.38 4.96 -18.77
CA SER A 188 40.48 4.11 -18.35
C SER A 188 41.32 3.72 -19.55
N ARG A 189 42.53 3.22 -19.31
CA ARG A 189 43.41 2.74 -20.38
C ARG A 189 42.85 1.53 -21.16
N PHE A 190 41.75 0.96 -20.72
CA PHE A 190 41.15 -0.24 -21.33
C PHE A 190 39.75 0.03 -21.89
N GLY A 191 39.30 1.30 -21.88
CA GLY A 191 37.96 1.71 -22.28
C GLY A 191 37.21 2.45 -21.19
N PRO A 192 36.00 2.96 -21.47
CA PRO A 192 35.21 3.77 -20.53
C PRO A 192 34.68 2.95 -19.35
N LEU A 193 34.58 3.63 -18.21
CA LEU A 193 33.97 3.15 -16.97
C LEU A 193 32.73 3.98 -16.65
N TRP A 194 31.61 3.32 -16.45
CA TRP A 194 30.36 3.94 -16.04
C TRP A 194 30.07 3.62 -14.59
N TRP A 195 30.10 4.64 -13.74
CA TRP A 195 29.79 4.56 -12.32
C TRP A 195 28.35 4.95 -12.08
N VAL A 196 27.63 4.15 -11.34
CA VAL A 196 26.24 4.44 -10.96
C VAL A 196 26.09 4.30 -9.46
N LEU A 197 25.79 5.42 -8.80
CA LEU A 197 25.38 5.46 -7.40
C LEU A 197 23.88 5.75 -7.40
N SER A 198 23.13 4.95 -6.68
CA SER A 198 21.69 5.17 -6.49
C SER A 198 21.29 5.03 -5.02
N HIS A 199 20.36 5.87 -4.60
CA HIS A 199 19.77 5.84 -3.27
C HIS A 199 18.26 5.88 -3.43
N SER A 200 17.55 4.97 -2.76
CA SER A 200 16.09 4.90 -2.73
C SER A 200 15.61 4.93 -1.29
N TYR A 201 14.56 5.66 -1.04
CA TYR A 201 13.89 5.78 0.25
C TYR A 201 12.39 5.53 0.11
N THR A 202 11.84 4.83 1.06
CA THR A 202 10.39 4.65 1.24
C THR A 202 10.08 4.97 2.70
N GLY A 203 9.17 5.90 2.94
CA GLY A 203 8.71 6.29 4.27
C GLY A 203 7.98 5.15 4.97
N GLU A 204 7.72 5.33 6.24
CA GLU A 204 6.90 4.41 7.03
C GLU A 204 5.46 4.37 6.52
N PHE A 205 4.79 3.26 6.73
CA PHE A 205 3.37 3.07 6.39
C PHE A 205 2.79 1.93 7.19
N SER A 206 1.46 1.92 7.35
CA SER A 206 0.79 0.77 7.95
C SER A 206 0.50 -0.32 6.93
N ALA A 207 0.81 -1.57 7.27
CA ALA A 207 0.46 -2.75 6.47
C ALA A 207 -1.04 -3.10 6.57
N SER A 208 -1.73 -2.58 7.60
CA SER A 208 -3.15 -2.81 7.86
C SER A 208 -3.92 -1.50 7.89
N GLY A 209 -5.18 -1.53 7.44
CA GLY A 209 -6.09 -0.40 7.58
C GLY A 209 -6.36 -0.02 9.04
N ILE A 210 -6.21 -0.94 9.98
CA ILE A 210 -6.45 -0.73 11.43
C ILE A 210 -5.35 0.12 12.08
N GLN A 211 -4.15 0.18 11.49
CA GLN A 211 -3.04 1.05 11.92
C GLN A 211 -2.59 0.86 13.38
N ARG A 212 -2.49 -0.39 13.81
CA ARG A 212 -1.92 -0.70 15.11
C ARG A 212 -0.40 -0.50 15.09
N PRO A 213 0.25 -0.23 16.23
CA PRO A 213 1.72 -0.13 16.28
C PRO A 213 2.46 -1.35 15.71
N LEU A 214 1.84 -2.54 15.79
CA LEU A 214 2.42 -3.77 15.24
C LEU A 214 2.25 -3.91 13.71
N ASP A 215 1.38 -3.11 13.11
CA ASP A 215 1.14 -3.10 11.65
C ASP A 215 2.03 -2.06 10.95
N GLU A 216 2.80 -1.30 11.71
CA GLU A 216 3.66 -0.26 11.19
C GLU A 216 4.91 -0.87 10.55
N ILE A 217 5.13 -0.52 9.31
CA ILE A 217 6.33 -0.87 8.55
C ILE A 217 7.26 0.35 8.60
N ASP A 218 8.40 0.20 9.26
CA ASP A 218 9.40 1.25 9.36
C ASP A 218 9.86 1.77 7.99
N SER A 219 10.27 3.02 7.97
CA SER A 219 10.92 3.59 6.80
C SER A 219 12.17 2.81 6.43
N ARG A 220 12.45 2.72 5.14
CA ARG A 220 13.60 2.00 4.62
C ARG A 220 14.32 2.77 3.54
N ASP A 221 15.62 2.64 3.52
CA ASP A 221 16.45 3.17 2.45
C ASP A 221 17.50 2.16 1.99
N THR A 222 17.92 2.30 0.76
CA THR A 222 18.92 1.43 0.15
C THR A 222 19.83 2.25 -0.75
N THR A 223 21.12 2.10 -0.56
CA THR A 223 22.15 2.73 -1.40
C THR A 223 22.92 1.65 -2.16
N ASN A 224 22.97 1.76 -3.49
CA ASN A 224 23.63 0.81 -4.35
C ASN A 224 24.72 1.51 -5.17
N LEU A 225 25.83 0.82 -5.38
CA LEU A 225 26.93 1.28 -6.23
C LEU A 225 27.23 0.23 -7.29
N SER A 226 27.40 0.65 -8.53
CA SER A 226 27.93 -0.23 -9.56
C SER A 226 28.92 0.49 -10.46
N VAL A 227 29.83 -0.27 -11.04
CA VAL A 227 30.72 0.16 -12.09
C VAL A 227 30.65 -0.84 -13.24
N THR A 228 30.46 -0.31 -14.45
CA THR A 228 30.48 -1.09 -15.68
C THR A 228 31.61 -0.60 -16.56
N TRP A 229 32.48 -1.52 -16.91
CA TRP A 229 33.53 -1.29 -17.92
C TRP A 229 33.04 -1.75 -19.29
N TYR A 230 33.41 -1.02 -20.33
CA TYR A 230 33.24 -1.40 -21.74
C TYR A 230 34.58 -1.44 -22.44
N SER A 231 34.75 -2.42 -23.32
CA SER A 231 35.89 -2.42 -24.25
C SER A 231 35.80 -1.25 -25.23
N GLU A 232 36.94 -0.82 -25.79
CA GLU A 232 36.97 0.30 -26.75
C GLU A 232 36.08 0.06 -27.98
N ASP A 233 35.94 -1.18 -28.41
CA ASP A 233 35.11 -1.58 -29.56
C ASP A 233 33.62 -1.82 -29.17
N GLY A 234 33.28 -1.69 -27.88
CA GLY A 234 31.93 -1.88 -27.35
C GLY A 234 31.41 -3.32 -27.37
N THR A 235 32.25 -4.30 -27.77
CA THR A 235 31.80 -5.70 -27.90
C THR A 235 31.78 -6.47 -26.60
N THR A 236 32.53 -6.02 -25.61
CA THR A 236 32.67 -6.69 -24.31
C THR A 236 32.40 -5.71 -23.17
N SER A 237 31.68 -6.17 -22.13
CA SER A 237 31.50 -5.40 -20.90
C SER A 237 31.69 -6.28 -19.68
N ALA A 238 32.10 -5.65 -18.58
CA ALA A 238 32.16 -6.28 -17.26
C ALA A 238 31.55 -5.34 -16.22
N ARG A 239 30.75 -5.88 -15.32
CA ARG A 239 30.09 -5.11 -14.25
C ARG A 239 30.46 -5.67 -12.88
N ALA A 240 30.82 -4.78 -11.96
CA ALA A 240 30.88 -5.04 -10.53
C ALA A 240 29.84 -4.16 -9.84
N TYR A 241 29.24 -4.67 -8.75
CA TYR A 241 28.23 -3.93 -8.00
C TYR A 241 28.26 -4.30 -6.53
N ILE A 242 27.74 -3.40 -5.72
CA ILE A 242 27.46 -3.57 -4.30
C ILE A 242 26.03 -3.08 -4.08
N ASP A 243 25.17 -3.96 -3.63
CA ASP A 243 23.84 -3.62 -3.20
C ASP A 243 23.85 -3.37 -1.68
N ASN A 244 23.00 -2.44 -1.23
CA ASN A 244 22.91 -2.02 0.16
C ASN A 244 24.27 -1.64 0.76
N LEU A 245 24.98 -0.71 0.10
CA LEU A 245 26.32 -0.24 0.47
C LEU A 245 26.43 0.23 1.93
N MET A 246 25.35 0.73 2.51
CA MET A 246 25.29 1.25 3.89
C MET A 246 24.95 0.16 4.92
N ASP A 247 24.71 -1.09 4.48
CA ASP A 247 24.32 -2.21 5.33
C ASP A 247 23.06 -1.93 6.19
N ASN A 248 22.11 -1.17 5.63
CA ASN A 248 20.88 -0.86 6.31
C ASN A 248 20.04 -2.11 6.49
N LYS A 249 19.54 -2.29 7.71
CA LYS A 249 18.69 -3.44 8.05
C LYS A 249 17.23 -3.03 7.86
N ASN A 250 16.72 -3.30 6.68
CA ASN A 250 15.31 -3.11 6.36
C ASN A 250 14.55 -4.37 6.81
N TYR A 251 13.99 -4.35 8.02
CA TYR A 251 13.17 -5.44 8.51
C TYR A 251 11.73 -5.26 8.03
N TYR A 252 11.16 -6.36 7.57
CA TYR A 252 9.70 -6.50 7.49
C TYR A 252 9.27 -7.12 8.81
N SER A 253 8.52 -6.39 9.60
CA SER A 253 7.89 -6.89 10.84
C SER A 253 6.74 -7.83 10.53
#